data_ed8ac8c5c981ef1710aef1e5dd36de50
#
_entry.id   ed8ac8c5c981ef1710aef1e5dd36de50
#
_cell.length_a   1.000
_cell.length_b   1.000
_cell.length_c   1.000
_cell.angle_alpha   90.00
_cell.angle_beta   90.00
_cell.angle_gamma   90.00
#
_symmetry.space_group_name_H-M   'P 1'
#
loop_
_entity.id
_entity.type
_entity.pdbx_description
1 polymer ?
#
loop_
_entity_poly.entity_id
_entity_poly.type
_entity_poly.pdbx_seq_one_letter_code
_entity_poly.pdbx_strand_id
1 'polypeptide(L)'
;VFRPSAGFLRTVDVLEDAGFEAWGVGGAIRNAYWLELAGSRPCPREDPDWDVATSARPEQVMSLFPRTVPVGVEHGTVGVLDRDGHLYEVTTFRRDVETYGRRARVSFAGDIDEDLGRRDFTINAIAWRPRTGEVRDPYAGFEDLEAGILRAVGEAGERFAEDYLRVLRGLRFAGRFDLDIEAATRVALEAAVGGLARLSAERIREELVKVLRGPVPSTALDLYAEVGALEHWYPELLAPARERGAWRRNLGAVDAVSRCRPLVRVARLLIPTGEDPEDRRAAASALLERLRFSNGERRTVAELVFHYLPFVGPTDSAAQLRSWLSVVGGAWRDVFRLQLAGARAGRSEEARRYLVATWRNVHDTALAHPPLDLTDLRIRGDDILALGVPPGPLVGLVLEELLEQVLEDPSSNERDALIAEARRLVEIGALAGDGSP
;
A
#
# COMPACT_ATOMS: atom_id res chain seq x y z
N VAL A 1 1.55 11.32 29.25
CA VAL A 1 1.48 11.50 27.79
C VAL A 1 2.27 10.41 27.08
N PHE A 2 3.60 10.33 27.23
CA PHE A 2 4.46 9.39 26.49
C PHE A 2 4.54 8.03 27.20
N ARG A 3 4.24 6.95 26.46
CA ARG A 3 4.29 5.56 26.97
C ARG A 3 5.16 4.71 26.03
N PRO A 4 6.50 4.88 26.10
CA PRO A 4 7.41 4.11 25.27
C PRO A 4 7.51 2.66 25.75
N SER A 5 8.03 1.80 24.86
CA SER A 5 8.36 0.43 25.22
C SER A 5 9.54 0.37 26.19
N ALA A 6 9.63 -0.70 26.95
CA ALA A 6 10.77 -0.91 27.86
C ALA A 6 12.10 -1.05 27.09
N GLY A 7 12.07 -1.54 25.84
CA GLY A 7 13.25 -1.62 24.97
C GLY A 7 13.77 -0.23 24.58
N PHE A 8 12.88 0.68 24.21
CA PHE A 8 13.24 2.07 23.94
C PHE A 8 13.90 2.74 25.15
N LEU A 9 13.27 2.63 26.34
CA LEU A 9 13.82 3.22 27.56
C LEU A 9 15.22 2.67 27.87
N ARG A 10 15.41 1.36 27.77
CA ARG A 10 16.75 0.75 27.94
C ARG A 10 17.78 1.29 26.94
N THR A 11 17.38 1.52 25.68
CA THR A 11 18.27 2.09 24.66
C THR A 11 18.70 3.50 25.06
N VAL A 12 17.77 4.32 25.51
CA VAL A 12 18.08 5.67 26.04
C VAL A 12 18.99 5.61 27.26
N ASP A 13 18.67 4.75 28.23
CA ASP A 13 19.46 4.60 29.47
C ASP A 13 20.92 4.22 29.18
N VAL A 14 21.15 3.26 28.29
CA VAL A 14 22.54 2.84 27.91
C VAL A 14 23.35 3.99 27.31
N LEU A 15 22.72 4.81 26.45
CA LEU A 15 23.37 5.97 25.85
C LEU A 15 23.68 7.04 26.91
N GLU A 16 22.75 7.34 27.78
CA GLU A 16 22.92 8.37 28.82
C GLU A 16 23.89 7.94 29.94
N ASP A 17 23.90 6.64 30.31
CA ASP A 17 24.88 6.09 31.25
C ASP A 17 26.31 6.13 30.70
N ALA A 18 26.45 6.09 29.36
CA ALA A 18 27.74 6.29 28.67
C ALA A 18 28.11 7.78 28.48
N GLY A 19 27.29 8.70 29.00
CA GLY A 19 27.54 10.16 28.96
C GLY A 19 27.08 10.88 27.69
N PHE A 20 26.25 10.24 26.87
CA PHE A 20 25.69 10.85 25.67
C PHE A 20 24.26 11.34 25.91
N GLU A 21 23.86 12.42 25.27
CA GLU A 21 22.45 12.80 25.23
C GLU A 21 21.64 11.82 24.39
N ALA A 22 20.41 11.49 24.85
CA ALA A 22 19.50 10.63 24.12
C ALA A 22 18.05 11.12 24.27
N TRP A 23 17.42 11.38 23.12
CA TRP A 23 16.09 11.95 23.01
C TRP A 23 15.19 11.05 22.17
N GLY A 24 13.95 10.83 22.59
CA GLY A 24 12.90 10.35 21.72
C GLY A 24 12.48 11.46 20.76
N VAL A 25 12.31 11.14 19.48
CA VAL A 25 12.05 12.16 18.46
C VAL A 25 11.01 11.71 17.43
N GLY A 26 10.48 12.67 16.68
CA GLY A 26 9.73 12.45 15.45
C GLY A 26 8.32 11.91 15.63
N GLY A 27 7.98 10.92 14.82
CA GLY A 27 6.60 10.42 14.68
C GLY A 27 5.98 9.88 15.95
N ALA A 28 6.75 9.26 16.83
CA ALA A 28 6.27 8.69 18.09
C ALA A 28 5.76 9.78 19.06
N ILE A 29 6.51 10.88 19.19
CA ILE A 29 6.14 12.02 20.04
C ILE A 29 4.84 12.66 19.55
N ARG A 30 4.81 13.00 18.23
CA ARG A 30 3.60 13.55 17.61
C ARG A 30 2.39 12.64 17.78
N ASN A 31 2.52 11.34 17.51
CA ASN A 31 1.42 10.39 17.59
C ASN A 31 0.90 10.24 19.02
N ALA A 32 1.80 10.18 20.01
CA ALA A 32 1.41 10.08 21.42
C ALA A 32 0.64 11.33 21.87
N TYR A 33 1.11 12.52 21.48
CA TYR A 33 0.44 13.77 21.81
C TYR A 33 -0.90 13.92 21.08
N TRP A 34 -0.92 13.59 19.77
CA TRP A 34 -2.15 13.58 18.98
C TRP A 34 -3.24 12.65 19.57
N LEU A 35 -2.85 11.48 20.08
CA LEU A 35 -3.78 10.54 20.74
C LEU A 35 -4.44 11.16 21.97
N GLU A 36 -3.71 11.96 22.71
CA GLU A 36 -4.22 12.64 23.91
C GLU A 36 -5.19 13.77 23.54
N LEU A 37 -4.84 14.59 22.52
CA LEU A 37 -5.70 15.65 22.01
C LEU A 37 -6.98 15.11 21.35
N ALA A 38 -6.84 14.03 20.59
CA ALA A 38 -7.93 13.52 19.76
C ALA A 38 -9.06 12.86 20.54
N GLY A 39 -8.86 12.44 21.79
CA GLY A 39 -9.86 11.76 22.61
C GLY A 39 -10.47 10.54 21.90
N SER A 40 -11.59 10.76 21.18
CA SER A 40 -12.32 9.72 20.44
C SER A 40 -12.03 9.72 18.93
N ARG A 41 -11.15 10.56 18.41
CA ARG A 41 -10.83 10.58 16.97
C ARG A 41 -10.09 9.30 16.58
N PRO A 42 -10.35 8.74 15.38
CA PRO A 42 -9.68 7.53 14.95
C PRO A 42 -8.20 7.81 14.72
N CYS A 43 -7.38 7.42 15.68
CA CYS A 43 -5.94 7.37 15.51
C CYS A 43 -5.51 5.97 15.07
N PRO A 44 -4.57 5.84 14.16
CA PRO A 44 -3.97 4.55 13.86
C PRO A 44 -3.33 4.01 15.15
N ARG A 45 -3.84 2.88 15.66
CA ARG A 45 -3.13 2.06 16.63
C ARG A 45 -2.01 1.33 15.89
N GLU A 46 -0.96 2.07 15.57
CA GLU A 46 0.34 1.48 15.26
C GLU A 46 1.16 1.63 16.53
N ASP A 47 1.86 0.58 16.93
CA ASP A 47 2.89 0.73 17.95
C ASP A 47 3.83 1.82 17.42
N PRO A 48 4.03 2.91 18.17
CA PRO A 48 4.84 4.01 17.71
C PRO A 48 6.28 3.51 17.53
N ASP A 49 6.80 3.62 16.29
CA ASP A 49 8.22 3.45 16.04
C ASP A 49 8.94 4.60 16.76
N TRP A 50 9.58 4.25 17.88
CA TRP A 50 10.34 5.18 18.68
C TRP A 50 11.74 5.33 18.13
N ASP A 51 12.02 6.51 17.54
CA ASP A 51 13.35 6.89 17.09
C ASP A 51 14.11 7.59 18.20
N VAL A 52 15.40 7.33 18.30
CA VAL A 52 16.32 7.99 19.24
C VAL A 52 17.24 8.93 18.47
N ALA A 53 17.28 10.20 18.87
CA ALA A 53 18.34 11.12 18.49
C ALA A 53 19.36 11.21 19.62
N THR A 54 20.68 11.19 19.29
CA THR A 54 21.75 11.14 20.28
C THR A 54 22.97 11.99 19.88
N SER A 55 23.74 12.43 20.87
CA SER A 55 25.07 13.01 20.65
C SER A 55 26.16 11.97 20.33
N ALA A 56 25.86 10.68 20.56
CA ALA A 56 26.79 9.58 20.25
C ALA A 56 26.95 9.42 18.73
N ARG A 57 28.19 9.21 18.26
CA ARG A 57 28.47 8.89 16.86
C ARG A 57 28.14 7.41 16.56
N PRO A 58 27.92 7.04 15.27
CA PRO A 58 27.58 5.68 14.91
C PRO A 58 28.52 4.61 15.48
N GLU A 59 29.83 4.86 15.47
CA GLU A 59 30.84 3.93 15.99
C GLU A 59 30.69 3.75 17.50
N GLN A 60 30.36 4.83 18.22
CA GLN A 60 30.12 4.80 19.67
C GLN A 60 28.84 4.03 19.96
N VAL A 61 27.76 4.28 19.22
CA VAL A 61 26.51 3.50 19.34
C VAL A 61 26.80 2.00 19.12
N MET A 62 27.51 1.65 18.04
CA MET A 62 27.85 0.24 17.76
C MET A 62 28.73 -0.41 18.86
N SER A 63 29.53 0.38 19.55
CA SER A 63 30.36 -0.15 20.67
C SER A 63 29.58 -0.38 21.96
N LEU A 64 28.48 0.36 22.18
CA LEU A 64 27.64 0.27 23.38
C LEU A 64 26.64 -0.87 23.33
N PHE A 65 26.21 -1.26 22.15
CA PHE A 65 25.14 -2.26 21.99
C PHE A 65 25.66 -3.57 21.36
N PRO A 66 25.33 -4.74 21.96
CA PRO A 66 25.83 -6.03 21.46
C PRO A 66 25.22 -6.48 20.14
N ARG A 67 24.05 -5.92 19.77
CA ARG A 67 23.31 -6.29 18.56
C ARG A 67 22.90 -5.03 17.82
N THR A 68 23.63 -4.70 16.74
CA THR A 68 23.38 -3.55 15.89
C THR A 68 23.24 -3.95 14.42
N VAL A 69 22.51 -3.16 13.66
CA VAL A 69 22.33 -3.31 12.22
C VAL A 69 22.71 -1.99 11.54
N PRO A 70 23.53 -1.99 10.50
CA PRO A 70 23.90 -0.79 9.76
C PRO A 70 22.74 -0.35 8.85
N VAL A 71 21.81 0.43 9.38
CA VAL A 71 20.60 0.90 8.64
C VAL A 71 20.94 2.10 7.74
N GLY A 72 21.94 2.89 8.10
CA GLY A 72 22.34 4.10 7.36
C GLY A 72 23.50 4.81 8.07
N VAL A 73 24.56 4.07 8.35
CA VAL A 73 25.73 4.57 9.09
C VAL A 73 26.37 5.79 8.43
N GLU A 74 26.40 5.81 7.10
CA GLU A 74 26.86 6.95 6.29
C GLU A 74 26.00 8.22 6.48
N HIS A 75 24.78 8.04 6.99
CA HIS A 75 23.83 9.13 7.32
C HIS A 75 23.68 9.31 8.84
N GLY A 76 24.49 8.65 9.64
CA GLY A 76 24.48 8.78 11.08
C GLY A 76 23.48 7.88 11.82
N THR A 77 22.83 6.92 11.15
CA THR A 77 21.79 6.06 11.76
C THR A 77 22.30 4.63 11.95
N VAL A 78 22.11 4.10 13.16
CA VAL A 78 22.39 2.71 13.54
C VAL A 78 21.10 2.10 14.09
N GLY A 79 20.75 0.92 13.59
CA GLY A 79 19.67 0.12 14.16
C GLY A 79 20.17 -0.64 15.38
N VAL A 80 19.50 -0.47 16.52
CA VAL A 80 19.77 -1.21 17.76
C VAL A 80 18.66 -2.23 17.96
N LEU A 81 19.04 -3.52 18.08
CA LEU A 81 18.11 -4.61 18.36
C LEU A 81 18.02 -4.87 19.86
N ASP A 82 16.82 -4.80 20.41
CA ASP A 82 16.58 -5.18 21.79
C ASP A 82 16.57 -6.72 21.97
N ARG A 83 16.30 -7.17 23.23
CA ARG A 83 16.29 -8.61 23.57
C ARG A 83 15.17 -9.35 22.86
N ASP A 84 14.06 -8.68 22.59
CA ASP A 84 12.86 -9.22 21.97
C ASP A 84 12.89 -9.16 20.44
N GLY A 85 13.97 -8.58 19.88
CA GLY A 85 14.20 -8.45 18.43
C GLY A 85 13.57 -7.21 17.81
N HIS A 86 13.07 -6.26 18.61
CA HIS A 86 12.62 -4.98 18.11
C HIS A 86 13.81 -4.10 17.71
N LEU A 87 13.68 -3.43 16.58
CA LEU A 87 14.68 -2.52 16.04
C LEU A 87 14.34 -1.08 16.43
N TYR A 88 15.30 -0.39 17.05
CA TYR A 88 15.22 1.05 17.32
C TYR A 88 16.25 1.76 16.47
N GLU A 89 15.80 2.78 15.72
CA GLU A 89 16.72 3.62 14.96
C GLU A 89 17.35 4.66 15.89
N VAL A 90 18.68 4.60 16.02
CA VAL A 90 19.47 5.55 16.81
C VAL A 90 20.26 6.41 15.85
N THR A 91 19.93 7.70 15.79
CA THR A 91 20.50 8.64 14.84
C THR A 91 21.33 9.69 15.59
N THR A 92 22.60 9.88 15.21
CA THR A 92 23.43 10.95 15.70
C THR A 92 22.85 12.31 15.29
N PHE A 93 22.86 13.29 16.21
CA PHE A 93 22.46 14.67 15.87
C PHE A 93 23.22 15.14 14.63
N ARG A 94 22.51 15.68 13.68
CA ARG A 94 23.08 16.11 12.40
C ARG A 94 22.44 17.38 11.88
N ARG A 95 23.23 18.12 11.11
CA ARG A 95 22.73 19.22 10.26
C ARG A 95 23.06 18.90 8.80
N ASP A 96 22.19 19.32 7.91
CA ASP A 96 22.41 19.16 6.48
C ASP A 96 23.32 20.31 6.00
N VAL A 97 24.50 20.00 5.44
CA VAL A 97 25.49 21.00 5.01
C VAL A 97 25.34 21.32 3.53
N GLU A 98 25.01 20.32 2.72
CA GLU A 98 24.70 20.45 1.29
C GLU A 98 23.68 19.39 0.92
N THR A 99 22.55 19.79 0.36
CA THR A 99 21.51 18.88 -0.11
C THR A 99 21.41 18.95 -1.63
N TYR A 100 21.88 17.90 -2.30
CA TYR A 100 21.63 17.64 -3.71
C TYR A 100 20.72 16.42 -3.84
N GLY A 101 19.43 16.58 -3.61
CA GLY A 101 18.45 15.50 -3.68
C GLY A 101 18.71 14.39 -2.63
N ARG A 102 19.12 13.19 -3.05
CA ARG A 102 19.31 12.02 -2.16
C ARG A 102 20.63 12.01 -1.38
N ARG A 103 21.61 12.85 -1.75
CA ARG A 103 22.93 12.91 -1.11
C ARG A 103 23.05 14.20 -0.31
N ALA A 104 22.55 14.16 0.93
CA ALA A 104 22.91 15.16 1.90
C ALA A 104 24.31 14.82 2.43
N ARG A 105 25.26 15.75 2.32
CA ARG A 105 26.48 15.67 3.07
C ARG A 105 26.14 16.11 4.48
N VAL A 106 25.97 15.16 5.39
CA VAL A 106 25.64 15.44 6.78
C VAL A 106 26.90 15.82 7.55
N SER A 107 26.84 16.84 8.35
CA SER A 107 27.79 17.08 9.45
C SER A 107 27.07 16.77 10.76
N PHE A 108 27.81 16.21 11.72
CA PHE A 108 27.23 16.01 13.04
C PHE A 108 26.96 17.33 13.72
N ALA A 109 25.75 17.48 14.27
CA ALA A 109 25.33 18.68 15.00
C ALA A 109 25.82 18.66 16.44
N GLY A 110 25.92 19.84 17.04
CA GLY A 110 26.35 19.99 18.42
C GLY A 110 25.26 19.68 19.43
N ASP A 111 23.99 19.91 19.07
CA ASP A 111 22.84 19.79 19.96
C ASP A 111 21.59 19.31 19.25
N ILE A 112 20.55 19.01 20.03
CA ILE A 112 19.26 18.52 19.54
C ILE A 112 18.49 19.58 18.74
N ASP A 113 18.62 20.86 19.05
CA ASP A 113 17.85 21.93 18.39
C ASP A 113 18.29 22.09 16.92
N GLU A 114 19.60 21.88 16.63
CA GLU A 114 20.10 21.80 15.24
C GLU A 114 19.49 20.60 14.49
N ASP A 115 19.34 19.43 15.13
CA ASP A 115 18.71 18.26 14.51
C ASP A 115 17.22 18.47 14.25
N LEU A 116 16.52 19.14 15.17
CA LEU A 116 15.11 19.50 15.00
C LEU A 116 14.92 20.50 13.87
N GLY A 117 15.87 21.45 13.70
CA GLY A 117 15.82 22.51 12.68
C GLY A 117 15.87 22.00 11.24
N ARG A 118 16.40 20.82 10.95
CA ARG A 118 16.45 20.23 9.60
C ARG A 118 15.23 19.38 9.24
N ARG A 119 14.29 19.18 10.18
CA ARG A 119 13.10 18.34 9.95
C ARG A 119 12.12 19.00 9.00
N ASP A 120 11.17 18.21 8.50
CA ASP A 120 10.21 18.64 7.48
C ASP A 120 9.15 19.60 8.03
N PHE A 121 8.48 19.22 9.13
CA PHE A 121 7.35 19.97 9.69
C PHE A 121 7.50 20.14 11.19
N THR A 122 6.96 21.22 11.73
CA THR A 122 7.01 21.58 13.16
C THR A 122 6.51 20.45 14.05
N ILE A 123 5.42 19.78 13.65
CA ILE A 123 4.83 18.64 14.34
C ILE A 123 5.74 17.41 14.43
N ASN A 124 6.81 17.36 13.65
CA ASN A 124 7.83 16.32 13.67
C ASN A 124 9.15 16.79 14.28
N ALA A 125 9.26 18.09 14.59
CA ALA A 125 10.45 18.73 15.14
C ALA A 125 10.35 18.91 16.66
N ILE A 126 9.88 17.87 17.33
CA ILE A 126 9.71 17.81 18.78
C ILE A 126 10.58 16.66 19.31
N ALA A 127 11.24 16.89 20.43
CA ALA A 127 12.04 15.90 21.14
C ALA A 127 11.64 15.80 22.61
N TRP A 128 11.76 14.60 23.15
CA TRP A 128 11.49 14.31 24.56
C TRP A 128 12.62 13.48 25.15
N ARG A 129 13.14 13.92 26.29
CA ARG A 129 14.20 13.24 27.06
C ARG A 129 13.56 12.41 28.17
N PRO A 130 13.50 11.07 28.05
CA PRO A 130 12.77 10.22 29.01
C PRO A 130 13.26 10.35 30.45
N ARG A 131 14.57 10.43 30.66
CA ARG A 131 15.20 10.42 31.99
C ARG A 131 14.89 11.68 32.82
N THR A 132 14.81 12.83 32.19
CA THR A 132 14.53 14.12 32.84
C THR A 132 13.09 14.57 32.71
N GLY A 133 12.34 14.02 31.74
CA GLY A 133 11.03 14.51 31.34
C GLY A 133 11.08 15.78 30.51
N GLU A 134 12.27 16.28 30.16
CA GLU A 134 12.46 17.49 29.38
C GLU A 134 11.88 17.34 27.97
N VAL A 135 11.24 18.41 27.48
CA VAL A 135 10.71 18.51 26.12
C VAL A 135 11.39 19.67 25.41
N ARG A 136 11.80 19.44 24.16
CA ARG A 136 12.29 20.46 23.24
C ARG A 136 11.33 20.60 22.09
N ASP A 137 10.77 21.79 21.94
CA ASP A 137 9.84 22.15 20.86
C ASP A 137 10.15 23.57 20.36
N PRO A 138 11.32 23.79 19.72
CA PRO A 138 11.76 25.13 19.33
C PRO A 138 10.92 25.75 18.21
N TYR A 139 10.05 24.96 17.55
CA TYR A 139 9.23 25.38 16.42
C TYR A 139 7.72 25.35 16.71
N ALA A 140 7.31 25.25 17.98
CA ALA A 140 5.91 25.24 18.42
C ALA A 140 5.06 24.13 17.76
N GLY A 141 5.63 22.95 17.61
CA GLY A 141 4.95 21.81 16.97
C GLY A 141 3.75 21.30 17.76
N PHE A 142 3.73 21.40 19.09
CA PHE A 142 2.56 21.10 19.90
C PHE A 142 1.43 22.11 19.67
N GLU A 143 1.76 23.41 19.61
CA GLU A 143 0.77 24.46 19.36
C GLU A 143 0.14 24.27 17.96
N ASP A 144 0.95 23.95 16.95
CA ASP A 144 0.47 23.64 15.60
C ASP A 144 -0.43 22.38 15.57
N LEU A 145 -0.10 21.33 16.35
CA LEU A 145 -0.97 20.16 16.50
C LEU A 145 -2.32 20.50 17.15
N GLU A 146 -2.30 21.30 18.21
CA GLU A 146 -3.51 21.76 18.92
C GLU A 146 -4.40 22.60 18.01
N ALA A 147 -3.77 23.51 17.24
CA ALA A 147 -4.45 24.37 16.27
C ALA A 147 -4.91 23.63 15.02
N GLY A 148 -4.48 22.37 14.80
CA GLY A 148 -4.78 21.62 13.58
C GLY A 148 -4.04 22.13 12.35
N ILE A 149 -2.80 22.62 12.50
CA ILE A 149 -2.01 23.25 11.45
C ILE A 149 -0.82 22.36 11.07
N LEU A 150 -0.56 22.25 9.77
CA LEU A 150 0.68 21.70 9.23
C LEU A 150 1.56 22.84 8.72
N ARG A 151 2.70 23.05 9.39
CA ARG A 151 3.69 24.09 9.08
C ARG A 151 5.06 23.48 8.81
N ALA A 152 5.75 23.97 7.78
CA ALA A 152 7.15 23.62 7.53
C ALA A 152 8.07 24.24 8.60
N VAL A 153 9.18 23.56 8.92
CA VAL A 153 10.21 24.10 9.81
C VAL A 153 11.01 25.16 9.06
N GLY A 154 11.12 26.37 9.61
CA GLY A 154 11.89 27.48 9.01
C GLY A 154 11.26 27.97 7.70
N GLU A 155 12.11 28.29 6.70
CA GLU A 155 11.64 28.77 5.40
C GLU A 155 11.12 27.62 4.53
N ALA A 156 9.82 27.57 4.29
CA ALA A 156 9.15 26.48 3.61
C ALA A 156 9.70 26.19 2.20
N GLY A 157 10.03 27.26 1.44
CA GLY A 157 10.60 27.12 0.08
C GLY A 157 11.95 26.43 0.08
N GLU A 158 12.84 26.79 0.99
CA GLU A 158 14.14 26.15 1.17
C GLU A 158 13.96 24.70 1.58
N ARG A 159 13.05 24.43 2.52
CA ARG A 159 12.77 23.12 3.06
C ARG A 159 12.27 22.13 2.00
N PHE A 160 11.41 22.55 1.07
CA PHE A 160 10.99 21.72 -0.04
C PHE A 160 12.08 21.57 -1.12
N ALA A 161 12.90 22.57 -1.37
CA ALA A 161 14.00 22.51 -2.32
C ALA A 161 15.10 21.51 -1.91
N GLU A 162 15.32 21.33 -0.60
CA GLU A 162 16.26 20.34 -0.06
C GLU A 162 15.81 18.90 -0.39
N ASP A 163 14.51 18.59 -0.28
CA ASP A 163 13.94 17.30 -0.59
C ASP A 163 12.47 17.41 -1.02
N TYR A 164 12.23 17.30 -2.30
CA TYR A 164 10.87 17.36 -2.88
C TYR A 164 9.91 16.28 -2.35
N LEU A 165 10.42 15.19 -1.75
CA LEU A 165 9.53 14.20 -1.11
C LEU A 165 8.73 14.80 0.05
N ARG A 166 9.22 15.87 0.66
CA ARG A 166 8.51 16.60 1.72
C ARG A 166 7.16 17.15 1.26
N VAL A 167 7.00 17.41 -0.06
CA VAL A 167 5.70 17.77 -0.65
C VAL A 167 4.68 16.65 -0.41
N LEU A 168 4.97 15.41 -0.82
CA LEU A 168 4.07 14.27 -0.63
C LEU A 168 3.87 13.92 0.84
N ARG A 169 4.94 14.05 1.64
CA ARG A 169 4.87 13.85 3.09
C ARG A 169 3.93 14.86 3.75
N GLY A 170 3.99 16.15 3.34
CA GLY A 170 3.10 17.19 3.81
C GLY A 170 1.64 16.89 3.52
N LEU A 171 1.33 16.56 2.27
CA LEU A 171 -0.03 16.18 1.86
C LEU A 171 -0.53 14.92 2.62
N ARG A 172 0.36 13.95 2.86
CA ARG A 172 0.04 12.77 3.66
C ARG A 172 -0.23 13.12 5.13
N PHE A 173 0.59 13.98 5.75
CA PHE A 173 0.37 14.39 7.14
C PHE A 173 -0.90 15.23 7.28
N ALA A 174 -1.13 16.19 6.38
CA ALA A 174 -2.37 16.96 6.34
C ALA A 174 -3.59 16.04 6.28
N GLY A 175 -3.60 15.07 5.34
CA GLY A 175 -4.72 14.14 5.20
C GLY A 175 -4.83 13.13 6.35
N ARG A 176 -3.71 12.67 6.93
CA ARG A 176 -3.72 11.66 8.01
C ARG A 176 -4.22 12.20 9.34
N PHE A 177 -3.86 13.44 9.65
CA PHE A 177 -4.14 14.09 10.93
C PHE A 177 -5.23 15.14 10.83
N ASP A 178 -5.83 15.31 9.65
CA ASP A 178 -6.88 16.31 9.38
C ASP A 178 -6.40 17.72 9.76
N LEU A 179 -5.20 18.11 9.21
CA LEU A 179 -4.57 19.38 9.47
C LEU A 179 -4.72 20.32 8.27
N ASP A 180 -4.98 21.59 8.54
CA ASP A 180 -4.91 22.66 7.56
C ASP A 180 -3.45 23.01 7.27
N ILE A 181 -3.09 23.08 5.98
CA ILE A 181 -1.73 23.49 5.60
C ILE A 181 -1.62 25.01 5.75
N GLU A 182 -0.67 25.47 6.57
CA GLU A 182 -0.39 26.90 6.79
C GLU A 182 -0.13 27.60 5.45
N ALA A 183 -0.60 28.85 5.32
CA ALA A 183 -0.67 29.55 4.04
C ALA A 183 0.71 29.68 3.33
N ALA A 184 1.77 30.07 4.03
CA ALA A 184 3.11 30.17 3.43
C ALA A 184 3.67 28.80 3.06
N THR A 185 3.44 27.80 3.91
CA THR A 185 3.78 26.39 3.64
C THR A 185 3.05 25.88 2.41
N ARG A 186 1.76 26.19 2.24
CA ARG A 186 0.97 25.78 1.07
C ARG A 186 1.50 26.39 -0.22
N VAL A 187 1.74 27.68 -0.25
CA VAL A 187 2.31 28.38 -1.41
C VAL A 187 3.65 27.77 -1.83
N ALA A 188 4.54 27.54 -0.87
CA ALA A 188 5.84 26.93 -1.13
C ALA A 188 5.72 25.47 -1.61
N LEU A 189 4.77 24.70 -1.04
CA LEU A 189 4.49 23.33 -1.44
C LEU A 189 4.00 23.27 -2.90
N GLU A 190 3.03 24.09 -3.28
CA GLU A 190 2.49 24.17 -4.64
C GLU A 190 3.59 24.56 -5.64
N ALA A 191 4.44 25.50 -5.30
CA ALA A 191 5.59 25.89 -6.13
C ALA A 191 6.62 24.73 -6.31
N ALA A 192 6.73 23.85 -5.32
CA ALA A 192 7.68 22.73 -5.32
C ALA A 192 7.17 21.45 -6.01
N VAL A 193 5.88 21.37 -6.38
CA VAL A 193 5.27 20.18 -7.01
C VAL A 193 6.03 19.70 -8.25
N GLY A 194 6.50 20.61 -9.11
CA GLY A 194 7.29 20.26 -10.29
C GLY A 194 8.60 19.51 -9.97
N GLY A 195 9.11 19.66 -8.76
CA GLY A 195 10.30 18.96 -8.26
C GLY A 195 10.07 17.46 -8.03
N LEU A 196 8.82 17.00 -7.91
CA LEU A 196 8.47 15.59 -7.77
C LEU A 196 9.00 14.71 -8.90
N ALA A 197 9.14 15.27 -10.11
CA ALA A 197 9.72 14.57 -11.26
C ALA A 197 11.17 14.11 -11.04
N ARG A 198 11.89 14.70 -10.09
CA ARG A 198 13.30 14.37 -9.77
C ARG A 198 13.44 13.23 -8.77
N LEU A 199 12.34 12.77 -8.18
CA LEU A 199 12.35 11.71 -7.17
C LEU A 199 12.43 10.33 -7.82
N SER A 200 12.99 9.37 -7.09
CA SER A 200 12.95 7.97 -7.52
C SER A 200 11.56 7.35 -7.34
N ALA A 201 11.22 6.45 -8.23
CA ALA A 201 9.94 5.74 -8.22
C ALA A 201 9.67 5.00 -6.89
N GLU A 202 10.72 4.46 -6.28
CA GLU A 202 10.65 3.74 -5.01
C GLU A 202 10.18 4.64 -3.88
N ARG A 203 10.72 5.88 -3.78
CA ARG A 203 10.31 6.84 -2.77
C ARG A 203 8.85 7.28 -2.94
N ILE A 204 8.44 7.50 -4.18
CA ILE A 204 7.04 7.83 -4.52
C ILE A 204 6.11 6.67 -4.15
N ARG A 205 6.48 5.42 -4.50
CA ARG A 205 5.73 4.22 -4.13
C ARG A 205 5.57 4.09 -2.62
N GLU A 206 6.65 4.26 -1.87
CA GLU A 206 6.63 4.16 -0.41
C GLU A 206 5.68 5.18 0.22
N GLU A 207 5.69 6.44 -0.24
CA GLU A 207 4.76 7.46 0.25
C GLU A 207 3.31 7.14 -0.15
N LEU A 208 3.05 6.68 -1.39
CA LEU A 208 1.71 6.22 -1.78
C LEU A 208 1.21 5.08 -0.88
N VAL A 209 2.05 4.07 -0.62
CA VAL A 209 1.69 2.94 0.24
C VAL A 209 1.40 3.41 1.67
N LYS A 210 2.17 4.39 2.20
CA LYS A 210 1.90 4.98 3.52
C LYS A 210 0.57 5.74 3.55
N VAL A 211 0.22 6.48 2.48
CA VAL A 211 -1.11 7.10 2.33
C VAL A 211 -2.20 6.03 2.37
N LEU A 212 -2.07 4.99 1.54
CA LEU A 212 -3.06 3.92 1.43
C LEU A 212 -3.19 3.04 2.68
N ARG A 213 -2.18 2.99 3.54
CA ARG A 213 -2.24 2.36 4.87
C ARG A 213 -2.87 3.26 5.93
N GLY A 214 -3.06 4.52 5.62
CA GLY A 214 -3.73 5.48 6.52
C GLY A 214 -5.20 5.13 6.76
N PRO A 215 -5.82 5.73 7.81
CA PRO A 215 -7.24 5.50 8.13
C PRO A 215 -8.16 6.08 7.04
N VAL A 216 -7.86 7.25 6.52
CA VAL A 216 -8.66 8.01 5.56
C VAL A 216 -7.76 8.52 4.42
N PRO A 217 -7.32 7.64 3.49
CA PRO A 217 -6.45 8.03 2.38
C PRO A 217 -7.09 9.05 1.43
N SER A 218 -8.43 9.14 1.41
CA SER A 218 -9.16 10.07 0.55
C SER A 218 -8.71 11.52 0.71
N THR A 219 -8.50 11.98 1.93
CA THR A 219 -8.11 13.37 2.20
C THR A 219 -6.74 13.70 1.58
N ALA A 220 -5.75 12.83 1.77
CA ALA A 220 -4.43 13.04 1.18
C ALA A 220 -4.45 12.96 -0.36
N LEU A 221 -5.21 12.00 -0.94
CA LEU A 221 -5.33 11.84 -2.38
C LEU A 221 -6.12 12.98 -3.04
N ASP A 222 -7.11 13.56 -2.35
CA ASP A 222 -7.81 14.76 -2.83
C ASP A 222 -6.88 15.97 -2.85
N LEU A 223 -6.04 16.14 -1.82
CA LEU A 223 -4.98 17.16 -1.80
C LEU A 223 -3.96 16.95 -2.94
N TYR A 224 -3.57 15.70 -3.26
CA TYR A 224 -2.71 15.42 -4.42
C TYR A 224 -3.29 15.98 -5.72
N ALA A 225 -4.62 15.78 -5.91
CA ALA A 225 -5.32 16.31 -7.08
C ALA A 225 -5.42 17.83 -7.07
N GLU A 226 -5.63 18.45 -5.90
CA GLU A 226 -5.79 19.90 -5.74
C GLU A 226 -4.51 20.67 -6.06
N VAL A 227 -3.35 20.16 -5.61
CA VAL A 227 -2.06 20.84 -5.81
C VAL A 227 -1.33 20.43 -7.09
N GLY A 228 -1.91 19.56 -7.93
CA GLY A 228 -1.28 19.07 -9.16
C GLY A 228 -0.22 17.98 -8.96
N ALA A 229 -0.12 17.39 -7.77
CA ALA A 229 0.88 16.35 -7.47
C ALA A 229 0.65 15.02 -8.23
N LEU A 230 -0.49 14.86 -8.92
CA LEU A 230 -0.77 13.70 -9.76
C LEU A 230 -0.01 13.71 -11.09
N GLU A 231 0.38 14.87 -11.62
CA GLU A 231 0.80 15.06 -13.02
C GLU A 231 1.98 14.15 -13.43
N HIS A 232 3.01 14.04 -12.60
CA HIS A 232 4.24 13.34 -12.97
C HIS A 232 4.18 11.82 -12.73
N TRP A 233 3.55 11.41 -11.64
CA TRP A 233 3.63 10.03 -11.17
C TRP A 233 2.34 9.24 -11.29
N TYR A 234 1.20 9.93 -11.46
CA TYR A 234 -0.13 9.33 -11.47
C TYR A 234 -1.01 9.85 -12.63
N PRO A 235 -0.46 9.94 -13.88
CA PRO A 235 -1.21 10.54 -15.00
C PRO A 235 -2.52 9.81 -15.30
N GLU A 236 -2.62 8.51 -14.98
CA GLU A 236 -3.84 7.71 -15.12
C GLU A 236 -4.99 8.25 -14.26
N LEU A 237 -4.68 8.96 -13.17
CA LEU A 237 -5.66 9.52 -12.25
C LEU A 237 -6.11 10.94 -12.63
N LEU A 238 -5.46 11.60 -13.60
CA LEU A 238 -5.78 12.99 -13.96
C LEU A 238 -7.19 13.16 -14.53
N ALA A 239 -7.60 12.27 -15.43
CA ALA A 239 -8.93 12.31 -16.01
C ALA A 239 -10.02 12.04 -14.96
N PRO A 240 -9.94 10.96 -14.14
CA PRO A 240 -10.85 10.76 -13.02
C PRO A 240 -10.90 11.92 -12.02
N ALA A 241 -9.77 12.56 -11.71
CA ALA A 241 -9.70 13.65 -10.74
C ALA A 241 -10.38 14.94 -11.20
N ARG A 242 -10.53 15.16 -12.53
CA ARG A 242 -11.29 16.31 -13.10
C ARG A 242 -12.77 16.22 -12.79
N GLU A 243 -13.33 15.03 -12.74
CA GLU A 243 -14.74 14.77 -12.40
C GLU A 243 -14.91 14.75 -10.86
N ARG A 244 -14.81 15.91 -10.20
CA ARG A 244 -14.71 16.05 -8.73
C ARG A 244 -15.73 15.22 -7.94
N GLY A 245 -16.99 15.17 -8.40
CA GLY A 245 -18.03 14.39 -7.74
C GLY A 245 -17.79 12.87 -7.81
N ALA A 246 -17.40 12.37 -8.98
CA ALA A 246 -17.06 10.95 -9.18
C ALA A 246 -15.75 10.60 -8.46
N TRP A 247 -14.76 11.50 -8.53
CA TRP A 247 -13.48 11.36 -7.83
C TRP A 247 -13.68 11.17 -6.34
N ARG A 248 -14.40 12.08 -5.67
CA ARG A 248 -14.66 11.97 -4.22
C ARG A 248 -15.45 10.72 -3.85
N ARG A 249 -16.42 10.30 -4.67
CA ARG A 249 -17.09 9.01 -4.44
C ARG A 249 -16.12 7.83 -4.55
N ASN A 250 -15.22 7.87 -5.53
CA ASN A 250 -14.19 6.83 -5.67
C ASN A 250 -13.25 6.81 -4.47
N LEU A 251 -12.76 7.96 -4.02
CA LEU A 251 -11.93 8.08 -2.83
C LEU A 251 -12.63 7.54 -1.58
N GLY A 252 -13.92 7.84 -1.39
CA GLY A 252 -14.73 7.25 -0.31
C GLY A 252 -14.82 5.72 -0.39
N ALA A 253 -14.76 5.16 -1.60
CA ALA A 253 -14.67 3.71 -1.77
C ALA A 253 -13.27 3.16 -1.45
N VAL A 254 -12.20 3.93 -1.70
CA VAL A 254 -10.84 3.57 -1.24
C VAL A 254 -10.80 3.51 0.29
N ASP A 255 -11.41 4.48 0.98
CA ASP A 255 -11.50 4.49 2.45
C ASP A 255 -12.24 3.28 3.01
N ALA A 256 -13.29 2.83 2.31
CA ALA A 256 -14.10 1.69 2.71
C ALA A 256 -13.37 0.33 2.62
N VAL A 257 -12.23 0.27 1.91
CA VAL A 257 -11.34 -0.91 1.88
C VAL A 257 -10.46 -0.90 3.13
N SER A 258 -10.22 -2.07 3.73
CA SER A 258 -9.34 -2.22 4.90
C SER A 258 -7.91 -1.69 4.63
N ARG A 259 -7.38 -0.93 5.58
CA ARG A 259 -6.01 -0.41 5.55
C ARG A 259 -4.92 -1.48 5.50
N CYS A 260 -5.22 -2.70 5.97
CA CYS A 260 -4.31 -3.83 5.91
C CYS A 260 -4.17 -4.41 4.49
N ARG A 261 -4.89 -3.85 3.51
CA ARG A 261 -4.92 -4.31 2.11
C ARG A 261 -4.57 -3.18 1.13
N PRO A 262 -3.34 -2.64 1.17
CA PRO A 262 -2.97 -1.50 0.33
C PRO A 262 -3.10 -1.78 -1.17
N LEU A 263 -2.82 -2.99 -1.66
CA LEU A 263 -2.98 -3.34 -3.08
C LEU A 263 -4.44 -3.32 -3.52
N VAL A 264 -5.37 -3.74 -2.66
CA VAL A 264 -6.81 -3.64 -2.95
C VAL A 264 -7.25 -2.17 -2.99
N ARG A 265 -6.66 -1.31 -2.15
CA ARG A 265 -6.88 0.15 -2.21
C ARG A 265 -6.30 0.77 -3.48
N VAL A 266 -5.13 0.32 -3.95
CA VAL A 266 -4.58 0.71 -5.27
C VAL A 266 -5.54 0.31 -6.39
N ALA A 267 -5.99 -0.96 -6.40
CA ALA A 267 -6.95 -1.42 -7.38
C ALA A 267 -8.24 -0.56 -7.34
N ARG A 268 -8.78 -0.27 -6.14
CA ARG A 268 -9.98 0.56 -6.01
C ARG A 268 -9.77 1.98 -6.54
N LEU A 269 -8.62 2.57 -6.30
CA LEU A 269 -8.25 3.90 -6.80
C LEU A 269 -8.28 3.96 -8.34
N LEU A 270 -7.89 2.87 -9.00
CA LEU A 270 -7.77 2.76 -10.46
C LEU A 270 -9.06 2.35 -11.18
N ILE A 271 -10.14 1.98 -10.48
CA ILE A 271 -11.40 1.60 -11.14
C ILE A 271 -11.91 2.67 -12.11
N PRO A 272 -11.89 3.98 -11.82
CA PRO A 272 -12.41 4.97 -12.74
C PRO A 272 -11.47 5.35 -13.91
N THR A 273 -10.36 4.65 -14.11
CA THR A 273 -9.41 4.94 -15.21
C THR A 273 -9.88 4.44 -16.57
N GLY A 274 -10.90 3.60 -16.62
CA GLY A 274 -11.53 3.11 -17.86
C GLY A 274 -12.86 2.42 -17.59
N GLU A 275 -13.72 2.38 -18.59
CA GLU A 275 -14.98 1.61 -18.55
C GLU A 275 -14.72 0.14 -18.91
N ASP A 276 -13.83 -0.08 -19.88
CA ASP A 276 -13.42 -1.41 -20.31
C ASP A 276 -12.44 -2.06 -19.29
N PRO A 277 -12.57 -3.37 -19.02
CA PRO A 277 -11.64 -4.10 -18.16
C PRO A 277 -10.18 -4.04 -18.62
N GLU A 278 -9.92 -4.08 -19.92
CA GLU A 278 -8.56 -4.00 -20.47
C GLU A 278 -7.95 -2.61 -20.30
N ASP A 279 -8.72 -1.55 -20.46
CA ASP A 279 -8.25 -0.17 -20.21
C ASP A 279 -7.82 -0.01 -18.75
N ARG A 280 -8.60 -0.52 -17.81
CA ARG A 280 -8.26 -0.53 -16.39
C ARG A 280 -7.00 -1.34 -16.10
N ARG A 281 -6.85 -2.52 -16.75
CA ARG A 281 -5.67 -3.37 -16.64
C ARG A 281 -4.43 -2.67 -17.19
N ALA A 282 -4.56 -2.02 -18.34
CA ALA A 282 -3.47 -1.26 -18.96
C ALA A 282 -3.03 -0.09 -18.06
N ALA A 283 -3.97 0.70 -17.55
CA ALA A 283 -3.70 1.80 -16.62
C ALA A 283 -3.01 1.30 -15.33
N ALA A 284 -3.50 0.21 -14.75
CA ALA A 284 -2.90 -0.40 -13.56
C ALA A 284 -1.47 -0.87 -13.85
N SER A 285 -1.25 -1.55 -14.97
CA SER A 285 0.07 -2.03 -15.37
C SER A 285 1.06 -0.87 -15.56
N ALA A 286 0.66 0.19 -16.26
CA ALA A 286 1.49 1.36 -16.51
C ALA A 286 1.89 2.08 -15.21
N LEU A 287 0.92 2.31 -14.31
CA LEU A 287 1.18 2.97 -13.02
C LEU A 287 2.12 2.14 -12.14
N LEU A 288 1.82 0.84 -11.96
CA LEU A 288 2.59 0.01 -11.05
C LEU A 288 4.00 -0.29 -11.59
N GLU A 289 4.17 -0.36 -12.91
CA GLU A 289 5.49 -0.46 -13.53
C GLU A 289 6.31 0.80 -13.30
N ARG A 290 5.74 1.98 -13.55
CA ARG A 290 6.38 3.28 -13.30
C ARG A 290 6.81 3.40 -11.85
N LEU A 291 5.99 2.96 -10.90
CA LEU A 291 6.27 2.98 -9.47
C LEU A 291 7.10 1.79 -8.99
N ARG A 292 7.56 0.91 -9.88
CA ARG A 292 8.41 -0.24 -9.59
C ARG A 292 7.85 -1.17 -8.52
N PHE A 293 6.57 -1.47 -8.59
CA PHE A 293 5.99 -2.57 -7.83
C PHE A 293 6.52 -3.90 -8.34
N SER A 294 6.59 -4.91 -7.47
CA SER A 294 6.99 -6.26 -7.86
C SER A 294 6.01 -6.88 -8.88
N ASN A 295 6.49 -7.84 -9.67
CA ASN A 295 5.65 -8.54 -10.65
C ASN A 295 4.40 -9.20 -10.01
N GLY A 296 4.53 -9.72 -8.78
CA GLY A 296 3.41 -10.30 -8.05
C GLY A 296 2.35 -9.25 -7.68
N GLU A 297 2.79 -8.08 -7.17
CA GLU A 297 1.88 -6.97 -6.84
C GLU A 297 1.18 -6.42 -8.08
N ARG A 298 1.93 -6.26 -9.19
CA ARG A 298 1.40 -5.80 -10.48
C ARG A 298 0.31 -6.74 -10.98
N ARG A 299 0.59 -8.05 -11.01
CA ARG A 299 -0.38 -9.07 -11.41
C ARG A 299 -1.63 -9.03 -10.52
N THR A 300 -1.46 -8.98 -9.20
CA THR A 300 -2.58 -8.91 -8.26
C THR A 300 -3.50 -7.72 -8.55
N VAL A 301 -2.95 -6.53 -8.73
CA VAL A 301 -3.79 -5.33 -8.98
C VAL A 301 -4.42 -5.39 -10.37
N ALA A 302 -3.68 -5.84 -11.39
CA ALA A 302 -4.19 -6.00 -12.76
C ALA A 302 -5.41 -6.95 -12.82
N GLU A 303 -5.33 -8.09 -12.15
CA GLU A 303 -6.45 -9.05 -12.04
C GLU A 303 -7.64 -8.43 -11.29
N LEU A 304 -7.38 -7.71 -10.19
CA LEU A 304 -8.44 -7.08 -9.41
C LEU A 304 -9.22 -6.02 -10.21
N VAL A 305 -8.54 -5.17 -10.97
CA VAL A 305 -9.21 -4.14 -11.78
C VAL A 305 -9.90 -4.73 -13.01
N PHE A 306 -9.36 -5.81 -13.57
CA PHE A 306 -9.93 -6.53 -14.70
C PHE A 306 -11.26 -7.20 -14.31
N HIS A 307 -11.26 -7.95 -13.20
CA HIS A 307 -12.43 -8.70 -12.72
C HIS A 307 -13.39 -7.86 -11.85
N TYR A 308 -13.24 -6.55 -11.81
CA TYR A 308 -14.04 -5.68 -10.94
C TYR A 308 -15.54 -5.78 -11.19
N LEU A 309 -15.99 -5.90 -12.43
CA LEU A 309 -17.40 -6.02 -12.75
C LEU A 309 -17.90 -7.44 -12.46
N PRO A 310 -19.07 -7.59 -11.81
CA PRO A 310 -19.62 -8.90 -11.54
C PRO A 310 -20.14 -9.55 -12.83
N PHE A 311 -19.65 -10.75 -13.10
CA PHE A 311 -20.24 -11.62 -14.12
C PHE A 311 -21.19 -12.65 -13.51
N VAL A 312 -21.41 -12.59 -12.19
CA VAL A 312 -22.27 -13.49 -11.43
C VAL A 312 -23.21 -12.72 -10.51
N GLY A 313 -24.37 -13.29 -10.26
CA GLY A 313 -25.42 -12.73 -9.42
C GLY A 313 -25.95 -13.73 -8.37
N PRO A 314 -26.88 -13.30 -7.53
CA PRO A 314 -27.42 -14.13 -6.46
C PRO A 314 -28.36 -15.25 -6.95
N THR A 315 -28.76 -15.21 -8.22
CA THR A 315 -29.66 -16.19 -8.84
C THR A 315 -28.97 -17.15 -9.80
N ASP A 316 -27.64 -17.00 -9.97
CA ASP A 316 -26.89 -17.84 -10.89
C ASP A 316 -26.77 -19.27 -10.38
N SER A 317 -26.70 -20.21 -11.32
CA SER A 317 -26.53 -21.63 -11.02
C SER A 317 -25.16 -21.93 -10.43
N ALA A 318 -25.06 -23.05 -9.73
CA ALA A 318 -23.78 -23.50 -9.19
C ALA A 318 -22.71 -23.69 -10.29
N ALA A 319 -23.10 -24.08 -11.50
CA ALA A 319 -22.20 -24.19 -12.65
C ALA A 319 -21.64 -22.82 -13.05
N GLN A 320 -22.48 -21.82 -13.21
CA GLN A 320 -22.04 -20.44 -13.52
C GLN A 320 -21.11 -19.87 -12.44
N LEU A 321 -21.39 -20.15 -11.16
CA LEU A 321 -20.52 -19.73 -10.06
C LEU A 321 -19.16 -20.44 -10.09
N ARG A 322 -19.11 -21.74 -10.45
CA ARG A 322 -17.85 -22.48 -10.62
C ARG A 322 -17.04 -21.95 -11.80
N SER A 323 -17.69 -21.71 -12.96
CA SER A 323 -17.03 -21.13 -14.14
C SER A 323 -16.44 -19.76 -13.82
N TRP A 324 -17.19 -18.91 -13.12
CA TRP A 324 -16.65 -17.62 -12.67
C TRP A 324 -15.48 -17.78 -11.69
N LEU A 325 -15.57 -18.70 -10.73
CA LEU A 325 -14.48 -18.99 -9.77
C LEU A 325 -13.23 -19.51 -10.47
N SER A 326 -13.38 -20.33 -11.52
CA SER A 326 -12.28 -20.84 -12.34
C SER A 326 -11.52 -19.69 -13.00
N VAL A 327 -12.22 -18.69 -13.56
CA VAL A 327 -11.63 -17.54 -14.23
C VAL A 327 -10.98 -16.57 -13.24
N VAL A 328 -11.67 -16.25 -12.14
CA VAL A 328 -11.17 -15.24 -11.17
C VAL A 328 -10.15 -15.82 -10.20
N GLY A 329 -10.16 -17.13 -10.01
CA GLY A 329 -9.24 -17.81 -9.11
C GLY A 329 -9.28 -17.27 -7.69
N GLY A 330 -8.12 -17.25 -7.03
CA GLY A 330 -7.99 -16.79 -5.63
C GLY A 330 -8.34 -15.32 -5.37
N ALA A 331 -8.46 -14.51 -6.42
CA ALA A 331 -8.75 -13.07 -6.29
C ALA A 331 -10.22 -12.77 -5.94
N TRP A 332 -11.14 -13.73 -6.05
CA TRP A 332 -12.57 -13.51 -5.91
C TRP A 332 -12.99 -12.77 -4.62
N ARG A 333 -12.33 -13.06 -3.49
CA ARG A 333 -12.63 -12.40 -2.21
C ARG A 333 -12.31 -10.90 -2.25
N ASP A 334 -11.22 -10.53 -2.91
CA ASP A 334 -10.80 -9.13 -3.01
C ASP A 334 -11.61 -8.38 -4.08
N VAL A 335 -12.07 -9.06 -5.14
CA VAL A 335 -13.04 -8.52 -6.10
C VAL A 335 -14.34 -8.12 -5.39
N PHE A 336 -14.91 -8.99 -4.55
CA PHE A 336 -16.10 -8.62 -3.75
C PHE A 336 -15.83 -7.48 -2.77
N ARG A 337 -14.63 -7.39 -2.19
CA ARG A 337 -14.25 -6.25 -1.33
C ARG A 337 -14.27 -4.93 -2.10
N LEU A 338 -13.74 -4.93 -3.33
CA LEU A 338 -13.76 -3.75 -4.20
C LEU A 338 -15.18 -3.30 -4.55
N GLN A 339 -16.03 -4.24 -4.92
CA GLN A 339 -17.44 -3.97 -5.27
C GLN A 339 -18.23 -3.47 -4.06
N LEU A 340 -18.08 -4.13 -2.91
CA LEU A 340 -18.73 -3.74 -1.66
C LEU A 340 -18.29 -2.34 -1.19
N ALA A 341 -17.00 -2.02 -1.35
CA ALA A 341 -16.48 -0.69 -1.06
C ALA A 341 -17.14 0.37 -1.94
N GLY A 342 -17.32 0.11 -3.25
CA GLY A 342 -18.05 0.97 -4.18
C GLY A 342 -19.51 1.17 -3.78
N ALA A 343 -20.21 0.09 -3.44
CA ALA A 343 -21.61 0.14 -3.00
C ALA A 343 -21.79 0.93 -1.69
N ARG A 344 -20.83 0.81 -0.76
CA ARG A 344 -20.83 1.59 0.49
C ARG A 344 -20.65 3.08 0.23
N ALA A 345 -19.69 3.45 -0.60
CA ALA A 345 -19.42 4.85 -0.95
C ALA A 345 -20.57 5.47 -1.74
N GLY A 346 -21.22 4.70 -2.62
CA GLY A 346 -22.43 5.11 -3.35
C GLY A 346 -23.70 5.12 -2.49
N ARG A 347 -23.62 4.68 -1.21
CA ARG A 347 -24.76 4.56 -0.29
C ARG A 347 -25.92 3.74 -0.84
N SER A 348 -25.66 2.79 -1.76
CA SER A 348 -26.67 1.92 -2.35
C SER A 348 -26.89 0.69 -1.48
N GLU A 349 -27.98 0.69 -0.72
CA GLU A 349 -28.38 -0.46 0.10
C GLU A 349 -28.79 -1.66 -0.76
N GLU A 350 -29.43 -1.40 -1.89
CA GLU A 350 -29.82 -2.44 -2.86
C GLU A 350 -28.57 -3.15 -3.42
N ALA A 351 -27.58 -2.40 -3.90
CA ALA A 351 -26.33 -2.97 -4.38
C ALA A 351 -25.59 -3.77 -3.29
N ARG A 352 -25.62 -3.29 -2.04
CA ARG A 352 -25.03 -4.03 -0.91
C ARG A 352 -25.72 -5.36 -0.65
N ARG A 353 -27.06 -5.38 -0.65
CA ARG A 353 -27.85 -6.62 -0.47
C ARG A 353 -27.58 -7.60 -1.59
N TYR A 354 -27.58 -7.13 -2.82
CA TYR A 354 -27.25 -7.93 -4.00
C TYR A 354 -25.86 -8.56 -3.86
N LEU A 355 -24.84 -7.76 -3.60
CA LEU A 355 -23.46 -8.25 -3.44
C LEU A 355 -23.29 -9.23 -2.27
N VAL A 356 -23.99 -9.01 -1.15
CA VAL A 356 -23.92 -9.92 0.01
C VAL A 356 -24.58 -11.25 -0.32
N ALA A 357 -25.70 -11.25 -1.03
CA ALA A 357 -26.37 -12.47 -1.47
C ALA A 357 -25.50 -13.26 -2.46
N THR A 358 -24.96 -12.58 -3.48
CA THR A 358 -24.04 -13.19 -4.45
C THR A 358 -22.80 -13.77 -3.74
N TRP A 359 -22.19 -13.00 -2.82
CA TRP A 359 -21.01 -13.45 -2.07
C TRP A 359 -21.29 -14.73 -1.28
N ARG A 360 -22.48 -14.87 -0.67
CA ARG A 360 -22.85 -16.10 0.06
C ARG A 360 -22.83 -17.30 -0.87
N ASN A 361 -23.49 -17.20 -2.02
CA ASN A 361 -23.57 -18.31 -2.98
C ASN A 361 -22.17 -18.67 -3.52
N VAL A 362 -21.35 -17.68 -3.88
CA VAL A 362 -19.96 -17.91 -4.33
C VAL A 362 -19.13 -18.53 -3.21
N HIS A 363 -19.26 -18.04 -1.98
CA HIS A 363 -18.55 -18.56 -0.82
C HIS A 363 -18.89 -20.01 -0.54
N ASP A 364 -20.19 -20.36 -0.57
CA ASP A 364 -20.66 -21.73 -0.31
C ASP A 364 -20.20 -22.67 -1.43
N THR A 365 -20.23 -22.21 -2.70
CA THR A 365 -19.67 -22.95 -3.83
C THR A 365 -18.17 -23.18 -3.66
N ALA A 366 -17.41 -22.16 -3.28
CA ALA A 366 -15.97 -22.27 -3.07
C ALA A 366 -15.59 -23.16 -1.88
N LEU A 367 -16.42 -23.20 -0.81
CA LEU A 367 -16.20 -24.08 0.35
C LEU A 367 -16.42 -25.57 0.03
N ALA A 368 -17.19 -25.87 -1.01
CA ALA A 368 -17.36 -27.26 -1.48
C ALA A 368 -16.11 -27.80 -2.19
N HIS A 369 -15.04 -26.97 -2.34
CA HIS A 369 -13.80 -27.33 -3.02
C HIS A 369 -14.01 -28.00 -4.38
N PRO A 370 -14.80 -27.42 -5.29
CA PRO A 370 -15.02 -28.02 -6.60
C PRO A 370 -13.72 -27.96 -7.43
N PRO A 371 -13.56 -28.83 -8.41
CA PRO A 371 -12.51 -28.71 -9.41
C PRO A 371 -12.67 -27.38 -10.16
N LEU A 372 -11.64 -26.53 -10.18
CA LEU A 372 -11.69 -25.18 -10.76
C LEU A 372 -10.60 -24.93 -11.80
N ASP A 373 -9.57 -25.76 -11.85
CA ASP A 373 -8.48 -25.61 -12.81
C ASP A 373 -8.05 -26.98 -13.41
N LEU A 374 -7.22 -26.93 -14.47
CA LEU A 374 -6.74 -28.13 -15.15
C LEU A 374 -6.01 -29.09 -14.21
N THR A 375 -5.45 -28.60 -13.12
CA THR A 375 -4.72 -29.45 -12.15
C THR A 375 -5.66 -30.21 -11.22
N ASP A 376 -6.93 -29.84 -11.19
CA ASP A 376 -7.96 -30.52 -10.41
C ASP A 376 -8.61 -31.71 -11.16
N LEU A 377 -8.40 -31.78 -12.49
CA LEU A 377 -8.87 -32.93 -13.29
C LEU A 377 -8.19 -34.20 -12.86
N ARG A 378 -8.94 -35.30 -12.86
CA ARG A 378 -8.42 -36.64 -12.55
C ARG A 378 -7.60 -37.28 -13.68
N ILE A 379 -7.36 -36.53 -14.75
CA ILE A 379 -6.46 -36.92 -15.86
C ILE A 379 -5.45 -35.78 -16.10
N ARG A 380 -4.40 -36.10 -16.84
CA ARG A 380 -3.30 -35.19 -17.19
C ARG A 380 -3.04 -35.24 -18.68
N GLY A 381 -2.17 -34.33 -19.15
CA GLY A 381 -1.72 -34.29 -20.55
C GLY A 381 -1.19 -35.63 -21.05
N ASP A 382 -0.50 -36.41 -20.21
CA ASP A 382 0.02 -37.73 -20.56
C ASP A 382 -1.11 -38.73 -20.88
N ASP A 383 -2.26 -38.61 -20.22
CA ASP A 383 -3.42 -39.44 -20.52
C ASP A 383 -3.98 -39.13 -21.91
N ILE A 384 -3.99 -37.89 -22.30
CA ILE A 384 -4.42 -37.41 -23.65
C ILE A 384 -3.42 -37.89 -24.71
N LEU A 385 -2.12 -37.80 -24.45
CA LEU A 385 -1.07 -38.31 -25.33
C LEU A 385 -1.21 -39.84 -25.57
N ALA A 386 -1.57 -40.58 -24.50
CA ALA A 386 -1.82 -42.00 -24.59
C ALA A 386 -3.02 -42.39 -25.49
N LEU A 387 -3.93 -41.45 -25.78
CA LEU A 387 -5.02 -41.63 -26.74
C LEU A 387 -4.58 -41.39 -28.21
N GLY A 388 -3.29 -41.12 -28.45
CA GLY A 388 -2.74 -40.92 -29.79
C GLY A 388 -2.76 -39.47 -30.26
N VAL A 389 -3.09 -38.52 -29.37
CA VAL A 389 -3.01 -37.08 -29.67
C VAL A 389 -1.54 -36.67 -29.72
N PRO A 390 -1.08 -36.00 -30.80
CA PRO A 390 0.31 -35.53 -30.87
C PRO A 390 0.60 -34.43 -29.83
N PRO A 391 1.84 -34.36 -29.30
CA PRO A 391 2.24 -33.31 -28.41
C PRO A 391 2.01 -31.91 -29.05
N GLY A 392 1.30 -31.05 -28.37
CA GLY A 392 1.01 -29.69 -28.87
C GLY A 392 -0.23 -29.04 -28.27
N PRO A 393 -0.69 -27.93 -28.84
CA PRO A 393 -1.83 -27.17 -28.31
C PRO A 393 -3.14 -27.95 -28.17
N LEU A 394 -3.34 -28.97 -29.01
CA LEU A 394 -4.55 -29.81 -28.98
C LEU A 394 -4.74 -30.50 -27.64
N VAL A 395 -3.65 -30.93 -27.00
CA VAL A 395 -3.71 -31.51 -25.64
C VAL A 395 -4.33 -30.56 -24.64
N GLY A 396 -3.92 -29.24 -24.72
CA GLY A 396 -4.48 -28.20 -23.87
C GLY A 396 -5.97 -27.97 -24.14
N LEU A 397 -6.36 -27.85 -25.40
CA LEU A 397 -7.77 -27.64 -25.79
C LEU A 397 -8.68 -28.76 -25.33
N VAL A 398 -8.24 -30.03 -25.42
CA VAL A 398 -9.03 -31.19 -24.93
C VAL A 398 -9.17 -31.08 -23.41
N LEU A 399 -8.11 -30.74 -22.67
CA LEU A 399 -8.20 -30.59 -21.21
C LEU A 399 -9.08 -29.40 -20.79
N GLU A 400 -9.05 -28.27 -21.53
CA GLU A 400 -9.92 -27.11 -21.30
C GLU A 400 -11.40 -27.46 -21.49
N GLU A 401 -11.73 -28.20 -22.57
CA GLU A 401 -13.11 -28.65 -22.83
C GLU A 401 -13.60 -29.62 -21.74
N LEU A 402 -12.75 -30.52 -21.28
CA LEU A 402 -13.06 -31.41 -20.17
C LEU A 402 -13.26 -30.64 -18.85
N LEU A 403 -12.49 -29.58 -18.63
CA LEU A 403 -12.69 -28.74 -17.47
C LEU A 403 -14.03 -28.02 -17.53
N GLU A 404 -14.45 -27.51 -18.69
CA GLU A 404 -15.77 -26.86 -18.85
C GLU A 404 -16.89 -27.82 -18.48
N GLN A 405 -16.83 -29.07 -18.90
CA GLN A 405 -17.82 -30.11 -18.52
C GLN A 405 -17.81 -30.38 -17.01
N VAL A 406 -16.62 -30.46 -16.41
CA VAL A 406 -16.49 -30.66 -14.96
C VAL A 406 -16.98 -29.43 -14.18
N LEU A 407 -16.83 -28.23 -14.71
CA LEU A 407 -17.39 -27.02 -14.12
C LEU A 407 -18.93 -27.03 -14.17
N GLU A 408 -19.53 -27.62 -15.19
CA GLU A 408 -20.98 -27.85 -15.26
C GLU A 408 -21.44 -28.92 -14.28
N ASP A 409 -20.80 -30.09 -14.29
CA ASP A 409 -21.09 -31.21 -13.39
C ASP A 409 -19.83 -31.79 -12.77
N PRO A 410 -19.48 -31.40 -11.52
CA PRO A 410 -18.30 -31.93 -10.83
C PRO A 410 -18.28 -33.45 -10.64
N SER A 411 -19.41 -34.13 -10.73
CA SER A 411 -19.48 -35.58 -10.63
C SER A 411 -18.86 -36.29 -11.83
N SER A 412 -18.73 -35.58 -12.96
CA SER A 412 -18.05 -36.07 -14.17
C SER A 412 -16.53 -36.13 -14.04
N ASN A 413 -15.94 -35.56 -12.98
CA ASN A 413 -14.48 -35.58 -12.73
C ASN A 413 -14.02 -36.97 -12.25
N GLU A 414 -14.35 -37.99 -13.02
CA GLU A 414 -13.88 -39.37 -12.82
C GLU A 414 -13.00 -39.79 -13.99
N ARG A 415 -11.87 -40.49 -13.70
CA ARG A 415 -10.84 -40.79 -14.69
C ARG A 415 -11.39 -41.47 -15.95
N ASP A 416 -12.22 -42.52 -15.75
CA ASP A 416 -12.74 -43.31 -16.87
C ASP A 416 -13.75 -42.50 -17.71
N ALA A 417 -14.57 -41.67 -17.07
CA ALA A 417 -15.50 -40.80 -17.75
C ALA A 417 -14.77 -39.74 -18.59
N LEU A 418 -13.74 -39.11 -18.01
CA LEU A 418 -12.93 -38.12 -18.70
C LEU A 418 -12.13 -38.70 -19.88
N ILE A 419 -11.61 -39.93 -19.76
CA ILE A 419 -10.92 -40.60 -20.87
C ILE A 419 -11.90 -40.95 -21.99
N ALA A 420 -13.11 -41.38 -21.67
CA ALA A 420 -14.13 -41.67 -22.67
C ALA A 420 -14.52 -40.41 -23.45
N GLU A 421 -14.73 -39.30 -22.74
CA GLU A 421 -15.06 -38.02 -23.36
C GLU A 421 -13.89 -37.45 -24.15
N ALA A 422 -12.65 -37.56 -23.65
CA ALA A 422 -11.46 -37.13 -24.38
C ALA A 422 -11.36 -37.87 -25.74
N ARG A 423 -11.64 -39.16 -25.78
CA ARG A 423 -11.67 -39.93 -27.07
C ARG A 423 -12.72 -39.36 -28.01
N ARG A 424 -13.92 -39.10 -27.52
CA ARG A 424 -14.99 -38.50 -28.33
C ARG A 424 -14.60 -37.16 -28.92
N LEU A 425 -13.97 -36.28 -28.11
CA LEU A 425 -13.51 -34.96 -28.55
C LEU A 425 -12.41 -35.08 -29.62
N VAL A 426 -11.46 -36.01 -29.45
CA VAL A 426 -10.41 -36.26 -30.41
C VAL A 426 -10.96 -36.80 -31.74
N GLU A 427 -11.92 -37.69 -31.71
CA GLU A 427 -12.60 -38.26 -32.90
C GLU A 427 -13.36 -37.19 -33.67
N ILE A 428 -14.10 -36.29 -32.98
CA ILE A 428 -14.81 -35.15 -33.57
C ILE A 428 -13.81 -34.15 -34.16
N GLY A 429 -12.72 -33.80 -33.43
CA GLY A 429 -11.69 -32.90 -33.88
C GLY A 429 -10.90 -33.42 -35.11
N ALA A 430 -10.66 -34.75 -35.16
CA ALA A 430 -10.06 -35.39 -36.33
C ALA A 430 -10.97 -35.35 -37.58
N LEU A 431 -12.28 -35.45 -37.37
CA LEU A 431 -13.28 -35.34 -38.46
C LEU A 431 -13.44 -33.86 -38.94
N ALA A 432 -13.18 -32.87 -38.07
CA ALA A 432 -13.24 -31.46 -38.42
C ALA A 432 -11.94 -30.93 -39.10
N GLY A 433 -10.81 -31.62 -38.91
CA GLY A 433 -9.51 -31.27 -39.49
C GLY A 433 -9.26 -31.80 -40.93
N ASP A 434 -10.07 -32.75 -41.39
CA ASP A 434 -9.92 -33.37 -42.74
C ASP A 434 -10.65 -32.58 -43.88
N GLY A 435 -11.18 -31.41 -43.58
CA GLY A 435 -12.00 -30.59 -44.48
C GLY A 435 -11.38 -29.31 -44.96
N SER A 436 -10.06 -29.22 -45.26
CA SER A 436 -9.55 -28.17 -46.17
C SER A 436 -8.21 -28.57 -46.74
N PRO A 437 -8.06 -28.58 -48.10
CA PRO A 437 -6.80 -28.75 -48.81
C PRO A 437 -5.90 -27.53 -48.71
#